data_18ff00c0877910e3a88ad471bc680b77
#
_entry.id   18ff00c0877910e3a88ad471bc680b77
#
_cell.length_a   1.000
_cell.length_b   1.000
_cell.length_c   1.000
_cell.angle_alpha   90.00
_cell.angle_beta   90.00
_cell.angle_gamma   90.00
#
_symmetry.space_group_name_H-M   'P 1'
#
loop_
_entity.id
_entity.type
_entity.pdbx_description
1 polymer ?
#
loop_
_entity_poly.entity_id
_entity_poly.type
_entity_poly.pdbx_seq_one_letter_code
_entity_poly.pdbx_strand_id
1 'polypeptide(L)' 'MKNRLKVLRAGRDWTQADLADRLQVTRQTINAIEKGKYDPSLPLAFKIAVLFGLRIEEIFSPETD' A
#
# COMPACT_ATOMS: atom_id res chain seq x y z
N MET A 1 -0.36 8.44 -7.33
CA MET A 1 0.08 8.88 -5.97
C MET A 1 1.35 8.16 -5.60
N LYS A 2 2.32 8.89 -5.06
CA LYS A 2 3.56 8.28 -4.61
C LYS A 2 3.33 7.56 -3.29
N ASN A 3 4.03 6.44 -3.10
CA ASN A 3 3.88 5.71 -1.85
C ASN A 3 5.11 4.84 -1.58
N ARG A 4 5.20 4.35 -0.36
CA ARG A 4 6.29 3.50 0.10
C ARG A 4 5.84 2.05 0.30
N LEU A 5 4.72 1.66 -0.31
CA LEU A 5 4.13 0.36 -0.05
C LEU A 5 5.07 -0.79 -0.41
N LYS A 6 5.74 -0.68 -1.55
CA LYS A 6 6.69 -1.72 -1.98
C LYS A 6 7.84 -1.88 -0.98
N VAL A 7 8.38 -0.77 -0.51
CA VAL A 7 9.48 -0.79 0.46
C VAL A 7 9.02 -1.39 1.79
N LEU A 8 7.84 -1.00 2.24
CA LEU A 8 7.29 -1.52 3.50
C LEU A 8 7.01 -3.01 3.41
N ARG A 9 6.45 -3.44 2.29
CA ARG A 9 6.19 -4.85 2.04
C ARG A 9 7.49 -5.66 2.03
N ALA A 10 8.48 -5.18 1.29
CA ALA A 10 9.77 -5.85 1.19
C ALA A 10 10.45 -5.94 2.56
N GLY A 11 10.29 -4.93 3.40
CA GLY A 11 10.84 -4.93 4.74
C GLY A 11 10.26 -6.00 5.64
N ARG A 12 9.07 -6.52 5.31
CA ARG A 12 8.43 -7.62 6.02
C ARG A 12 8.66 -8.97 5.31
N ASP A 13 9.43 -8.99 4.23
CA ASP A 13 9.65 -10.19 3.39
C ASP A 13 8.33 -10.75 2.84
N TRP A 14 7.38 -9.88 2.56
CA TRP A 14 6.10 -10.27 1.98
C TRP A 14 6.15 -10.13 0.46
N THR A 15 5.55 -11.11 -0.25
CA THR A 15 5.27 -10.97 -1.67
C THR A 15 4.06 -10.06 -1.85
N GLN A 16 3.80 -9.64 -3.10
CA GLN A 16 2.56 -8.90 -3.39
C GLN A 16 1.33 -9.74 -3.02
N ALA A 17 1.39 -11.05 -3.26
CA ALA A 17 0.29 -11.94 -2.92
C ALA A 17 0.09 -12.00 -1.40
N ASP A 18 1.17 -12.03 -0.63
CA ASP A 18 1.08 -12.02 0.84
C ASP A 18 0.38 -10.76 1.34
N LEU A 19 0.78 -9.61 0.81
CA LEU A 19 0.18 -8.35 1.21
C LEU A 19 -1.29 -8.26 0.81
N ALA A 20 -1.58 -8.70 -0.42
CA ALA A 20 -2.96 -8.71 -0.93
C ALA A 20 -3.86 -9.54 -0.01
N ASP A 21 -3.37 -10.70 0.40
CA ASP A 21 -4.11 -11.60 1.27
C ASP A 21 -4.42 -10.95 2.62
N ARG A 22 -3.43 -10.26 3.20
CA ARG A 22 -3.60 -9.58 4.48
C ARG A 22 -4.59 -8.43 4.41
N LEU A 23 -4.68 -7.78 3.26
CA LEU A 23 -5.59 -6.65 3.05
C LEU A 23 -6.92 -7.07 2.42
N GLN A 24 -7.05 -8.35 2.06
CA GLN A 24 -8.26 -8.90 1.42
C GLN A 24 -8.57 -8.21 0.10
N VAL A 25 -7.53 -7.97 -0.69
CA VAL A 25 -7.64 -7.43 -2.05
C VAL A 25 -6.88 -8.34 -2.99
N THR A 26 -6.95 -8.05 -4.29
CA THR A 26 -6.23 -8.86 -5.29
C THR A 26 -4.78 -8.41 -5.39
N ARG A 27 -3.93 -9.32 -5.88
CA ARG A 27 -2.53 -9.00 -6.15
C ARG A 27 -2.42 -7.87 -7.18
N GLN A 28 -3.32 -7.85 -8.18
CA GLN A 28 -3.34 -6.80 -9.18
C GLN A 28 -3.55 -5.43 -8.54
N THR A 29 -4.40 -5.35 -7.52
CA THR A 29 -4.62 -4.11 -6.79
C THR A 29 -3.34 -3.63 -6.13
N ILE A 30 -2.62 -4.54 -5.46
CA ILE A 30 -1.35 -4.19 -4.81
C ILE A 30 -0.35 -3.71 -5.85
N ASN A 31 -0.22 -4.44 -6.96
CA ASN A 31 0.71 -4.05 -8.02
C ASN A 31 0.38 -2.65 -8.56
N ALA A 32 -0.89 -2.37 -8.82
CA ALA A 32 -1.31 -1.07 -9.34
C ALA A 32 -1.03 0.06 -8.35
N ILE A 33 -1.25 -0.18 -7.05
CA ILE A 33 -0.94 0.81 -6.02
C ILE A 33 0.57 1.08 -5.97
N GLU A 34 1.37 0.03 -5.96
CA GLU A 34 2.83 0.17 -5.87
C GLU A 34 3.40 0.94 -7.06
N LYS A 35 2.78 0.80 -8.22
CA LYS A 35 3.21 1.52 -9.43
C LYS A 35 2.66 2.95 -9.51
N GLY A 36 1.82 3.34 -8.57
CA GLY A 36 1.22 4.66 -8.58
C GLY A 36 0.11 4.83 -9.60
N LYS A 37 -0.39 3.74 -10.16
CA LYS A 37 -1.45 3.78 -11.19
C LYS A 37 -2.85 3.73 -10.61
N TYR A 38 -2.99 3.38 -9.35
CA TYR A 38 -4.26 3.27 -8.67
C TYR A 38 -4.11 3.78 -7.26
N ASP A 39 -4.95 4.72 -6.87
CA ASP A 39 -4.95 5.25 -5.52
C ASP A 39 -5.93 4.43 -4.68
N PRO A 40 -5.54 3.93 -3.52
CA PRO A 40 -6.45 3.14 -2.70
C PRO A 40 -7.61 3.99 -2.21
N SER A 41 -8.77 3.34 -2.01
CA SER A 41 -9.88 3.98 -1.33
C SER A 41 -9.44 4.38 0.08
N LEU A 42 -10.14 5.31 0.69
CA LEU A 42 -9.81 5.73 2.04
C LEU A 42 -9.88 4.56 3.04
N PRO A 43 -10.91 3.69 3.00
CA PRO A 43 -10.91 2.53 3.88
C PRO A 43 -9.69 1.62 3.68
N LEU A 44 -9.28 1.39 2.44
CA LEU A 44 -8.11 0.57 2.15
C LEU A 44 -6.83 1.25 2.65
N ALA A 45 -6.71 2.55 2.47
CA ALA A 45 -5.56 3.29 2.96
C ALA A 45 -5.43 3.17 4.49
N PHE A 46 -6.54 3.25 5.21
CA PHE A 46 -6.52 3.04 6.66
C PHE A 46 -6.12 1.63 7.03
N LYS A 47 -6.59 0.62 6.30
CA LYS A 47 -6.20 -0.77 6.55
C LYS A 47 -4.68 -0.95 6.37
N ILE A 48 -4.14 -0.35 5.34
CA ILE A 48 -2.70 -0.38 5.08
C ILE A 48 -1.94 0.27 6.24
N ALA A 49 -2.40 1.43 6.67
CA ALA A 49 -1.75 2.16 7.76
C ALA A 49 -1.75 1.33 9.04
N VAL A 50 -2.88 0.74 9.39
CA VAL A 50 -2.99 -0.10 10.58
C VAL A 50 -2.06 -1.32 10.47
N LEU A 51 -2.02 -1.95 9.30
CA LEU A 51 -1.19 -3.13 9.09
C LEU A 51 0.29 -2.85 9.34
N PHE A 52 0.77 -1.71 8.90
CA PHE A 52 2.18 -1.34 9.06
C PHE A 52 2.46 -0.52 10.31
N GLY A 53 1.43 -0.14 11.05
CA GLY A 53 1.59 0.66 12.26
C GLY A 53 2.11 2.06 11.98
N LEU A 54 1.72 2.62 10.83
CA LEU A 54 2.15 3.95 10.40
C LEU A 54 0.94 4.81 10.10
N ARG A 55 1.17 6.12 10.02
CA ARG A 55 0.11 7.04 9.58
C ARG A 55 0.02 7.01 8.06
N ILE A 56 -1.16 7.33 7.53
CA ILE A 56 -1.38 7.35 6.08
C ILE A 56 -0.34 8.23 5.39
N GLU A 57 -0.07 9.41 5.93
CA GLU A 57 0.87 10.35 5.32
C GLU A 57 2.32 9.88 5.39
N GLU A 58 2.62 8.86 6.18
CA GLU A 58 3.94 8.24 6.20
C GLU A 58 4.09 7.20 5.08
N ILE A 59 2.98 6.78 4.51
CA ILE A 59 2.96 5.75 3.45
C ILE A 59 2.69 6.37 2.09
N PHE A 60 1.72 7.27 2.04
CA PHE A 60 1.26 7.89 0.79
C PHE A 60 1.56 9.38 0.80
N SER A 61 1.92 9.90 -0.37
CA SER A 61 2.12 11.33 -0.55
C SER A 61 1.55 11.76 -1.89
N PRO A 62 1.08 12.99 -2.01
CA PRO A 62 0.57 13.49 -3.28
C PRO A 62 1.68 13.57 -4.31
N GLU A 63 1.34 13.45 -5.59
CA GLU A 63 2.31 13.56 -6.67
C GLU A 63 2.76 14.99 -6.89
N THR A 64 1.94 15.94 -6.52
CA THR A 64 2.26 17.36 -6.62
C THR A 64 2.82 17.83 -5.29
N ASP A 65 3.91 18.49 -5.35
CA ASP A 65 4.56 19.02 -4.15
C ASP A 65 4.07 20.42 -3.78
#